data_076641b851f7962f29222c590544362d
#
_entry.id   076641b851f7962f29222c590544362d
#
_cell.length_a   1.000
_cell.length_b   1.000
_cell.length_c   1.000
_cell.angle_alpha   90.00
_cell.angle_beta   90.00
_cell.angle_gamma   90.00
#
_symmetry.space_group_name_H-M   'P 1'
#
loop_
_entity.id
_entity.type
_entity.pdbx_description
1 polymer ?
#
loop_
_entity_poly.entity_id
_entity_poly.type
_entity_poly.pdbx_seq_one_letter_code
_entity_poly.pdbx_strand_id
1 'polypeptide(L)'
;MSSRGRGILITGSSRGVGAAAARAFAAHGDRVAVHYRESQAAATEVVAGLAGQGHALIRADLSDPGQVRALAEQAVDALGRIDVLVNNAALFLDPANSGGTGRGTHSLTEVDYDAWVGAWQTTLATNLLGPANLTWCVARHMIDVPPAGGMPRGRIVNIGSRGAYRGEPVVPAYGASKAGLHAFGQSMALALAPKGISVVSLAPGFIATDMAAPLLESPGGTAIRAQSPFDRVASAEEVARAVLALADPGAEWISGAVVDFNGASYLR
;
A
#
# COMPACT_ATOMS: atom_id res chain seq x y z
N MET A 1 19.22 -10.32 -25.83
CA MET A 1 17.98 -10.74 -25.16
C MET A 1 17.47 -9.54 -24.38
N SER A 2 16.33 -8.98 -24.75
CA SER A 2 15.69 -7.88 -23.99
C SER A 2 15.46 -8.38 -22.56
N SER A 3 16.03 -7.71 -21.56
CA SER A 3 15.78 -8.04 -20.16
C SER A 3 14.29 -7.85 -19.92
N ARG A 4 13.61 -8.93 -19.59
CA ARG A 4 12.19 -8.87 -19.20
C ARG A 4 12.12 -7.97 -17.98
N GLY A 5 11.32 -6.89 -17.99
CA GLY A 5 11.15 -5.97 -16.86
C GLY A 5 10.77 -6.72 -15.57
N ARG A 6 11.01 -6.11 -14.42
CA ARG A 6 10.68 -6.68 -13.10
C ARG A 6 9.19 -7.02 -13.02
N GLY A 7 8.84 -8.02 -12.21
CA GLY A 7 7.45 -8.32 -11.83
C GLY A 7 7.06 -7.57 -10.55
N ILE A 8 6.03 -6.77 -10.62
CA ILE A 8 5.56 -5.90 -9.53
C ILE A 8 4.15 -6.29 -9.12
N LEU A 9 3.94 -6.65 -7.86
CA LEU A 9 2.61 -6.84 -7.29
C LEU A 9 2.24 -5.61 -6.44
N ILE A 10 1.14 -4.94 -6.79
CA ILE A 10 0.66 -3.75 -6.07
C ILE A 10 -0.76 -4.01 -5.55
N THR A 11 -0.94 -4.02 -4.23
CA THR A 11 -2.27 -4.20 -3.66
C THR A 11 -3.09 -2.91 -3.69
N GLY A 12 -4.40 -3.00 -3.96
CA GLY A 12 -5.30 -1.85 -4.01
C GLY A 12 -4.96 -0.87 -5.13
N SER A 13 -4.62 -1.39 -6.30
CA SER A 13 -4.13 -0.57 -7.43
C SER A 13 -5.17 -0.23 -8.49
N SER A 14 -6.47 -0.35 -8.15
CA SER A 14 -7.57 0.10 -9.02
C SER A 14 -7.77 1.62 -9.04
N ARG A 15 -7.23 2.36 -8.07
CA ARG A 15 -7.36 3.83 -7.95
C ARG A 15 -6.25 4.44 -7.08
N GLY A 16 -6.25 5.77 -7.00
CA GLY A 16 -5.39 6.54 -6.09
C GLY A 16 -3.91 6.22 -6.23
N VAL A 17 -3.22 6.14 -5.10
CA VAL A 17 -1.76 5.88 -5.04
C VAL A 17 -1.38 4.58 -5.72
N GLY A 18 -2.16 3.50 -5.53
CA GLY A 18 -1.86 2.20 -6.14
C GLY A 18 -1.92 2.24 -7.66
N ALA A 19 -2.91 2.93 -8.24
CA ALA A 19 -3.00 3.11 -9.69
C ALA A 19 -1.88 4.00 -10.25
N ALA A 20 -1.54 5.08 -9.55
CA ALA A 20 -0.42 5.94 -9.91
C ALA A 20 0.92 5.17 -9.85
N ALA A 21 1.13 4.35 -8.82
CA ALA A 21 2.30 3.48 -8.71
C ALA A 21 2.34 2.45 -9.85
N ALA A 22 1.21 1.82 -10.18
CA ALA A 22 1.13 0.88 -11.30
C ALA A 22 1.57 1.52 -12.62
N ARG A 23 1.11 2.74 -12.90
CA ARG A 23 1.52 3.50 -14.08
C ARG A 23 3.01 3.86 -14.04
N ALA A 24 3.53 4.27 -12.89
CA ALA A 24 4.95 4.63 -12.73
C ALA A 24 5.86 3.42 -12.98
N PHE A 25 5.55 2.26 -12.43
CA PHE A 25 6.31 1.03 -12.68
C PHE A 25 6.20 0.57 -14.14
N ALA A 26 5.02 0.61 -14.73
CA ALA A 26 4.83 0.25 -16.13
C ALA A 26 5.60 1.18 -17.09
N ALA A 27 5.60 2.49 -16.83
CA ALA A 27 6.39 3.47 -17.57
C ALA A 27 7.91 3.25 -17.41
N HIS A 28 8.36 2.67 -16.28
CA HIS A 28 9.74 2.26 -16.04
C HIS A 28 10.12 0.96 -16.81
N GLY A 29 9.15 0.29 -17.45
CA GLY A 29 9.36 -0.95 -18.19
C GLY A 29 9.09 -2.23 -17.39
N ASP A 30 8.52 -2.12 -16.20
CA ASP A 30 8.16 -3.24 -15.35
C ASP A 30 6.79 -3.83 -15.72
N ARG A 31 6.57 -5.11 -15.41
CA ARG A 31 5.27 -5.79 -15.54
C ARG A 31 4.53 -5.72 -14.22
N VAL A 32 3.26 -5.34 -14.24
CA VAL A 32 2.49 -5.06 -13.03
C VAL A 32 1.30 -5.98 -12.91
N ALA A 33 1.15 -6.62 -11.75
CA ALA A 33 -0.09 -7.24 -11.31
C ALA A 33 -0.90 -6.20 -10.54
N VAL A 34 -2.01 -5.77 -11.13
CA VAL A 34 -2.98 -4.83 -10.57
C VAL A 34 -3.97 -5.63 -9.73
N HIS A 35 -3.98 -5.39 -8.43
CA HIS A 35 -4.92 -6.04 -7.52
C HIS A 35 -6.08 -5.13 -7.15
N TYR A 36 -7.27 -5.70 -7.10
CA TYR A 36 -8.52 -5.05 -6.65
C TYR A 36 -9.37 -6.01 -5.81
N ARG A 37 -10.30 -5.46 -5.01
CA ARG A 37 -11.32 -6.24 -4.28
C ARG A 37 -12.69 -6.18 -4.98
N GLU A 38 -13.20 -4.99 -5.22
CA GLU A 38 -14.57 -4.77 -5.73
C GLU A 38 -14.61 -4.02 -7.06
N SER A 39 -13.73 -3.03 -7.26
CA SER A 39 -13.79 -2.10 -8.38
C SER A 39 -13.13 -2.69 -9.64
N GLN A 40 -13.72 -3.73 -10.23
CA GLN A 40 -13.17 -4.40 -11.42
C GLN A 40 -13.05 -3.46 -12.63
N ALA A 41 -14.07 -2.66 -12.90
CA ALA A 41 -14.06 -1.73 -14.04
C ALA A 41 -12.88 -0.75 -13.95
N ALA A 42 -12.72 -0.07 -12.81
CA ALA A 42 -11.60 0.84 -12.59
C ALA A 42 -10.23 0.14 -12.69
N ALA A 43 -10.12 -1.08 -12.16
CA ALA A 43 -8.88 -1.85 -12.25
C ALA A 43 -8.56 -2.27 -13.70
N THR A 44 -9.59 -2.61 -14.50
CA THR A 44 -9.45 -2.90 -15.92
C THR A 44 -8.97 -1.67 -16.70
N GLU A 45 -9.52 -0.50 -16.42
CA GLU A 45 -9.09 0.77 -17.03
C GLU A 45 -7.62 1.07 -16.68
N VAL A 46 -7.21 0.82 -15.44
CA VAL A 46 -5.81 0.98 -15.05
C VAL A 46 -4.92 0.07 -15.90
N VAL A 47 -5.22 -1.24 -15.98
CA VAL A 47 -4.42 -2.19 -16.77
C VAL A 47 -4.37 -1.79 -18.24
N ALA A 48 -5.50 -1.38 -18.83
CA ALA A 48 -5.58 -0.96 -20.23
C ALA A 48 -4.72 0.28 -20.53
N GLY A 49 -4.52 1.15 -19.54
CA GLY A 49 -3.69 2.36 -19.65
C GLY A 49 -2.22 2.18 -19.27
N LEU A 50 -1.77 0.98 -18.89
CA LEU A 50 -0.36 0.74 -18.54
C LEU A 50 0.52 0.69 -19.78
N ALA A 51 1.70 1.29 -19.70
CA ALA A 51 2.71 1.22 -20.75
C ALA A 51 3.34 -0.19 -20.80
N GLY A 52 3.56 -0.72 -22.00
CA GLY A 52 4.17 -2.03 -22.18
C GLY A 52 3.15 -3.18 -22.25
N GLN A 53 3.58 -4.38 -21.90
CA GLN A 53 2.79 -5.60 -21.98
C GLN A 53 3.09 -6.56 -20.83
N GLY A 54 2.23 -7.58 -20.66
CA GLY A 54 2.42 -8.61 -19.63
C GLY A 54 1.99 -8.16 -18.24
N HIS A 55 1.09 -7.19 -18.17
CA HIS A 55 0.38 -6.82 -16.95
C HIS A 55 -0.74 -7.81 -16.65
N ALA A 56 -1.10 -7.91 -15.38
CA ALA A 56 -2.17 -8.80 -14.93
C ALA A 56 -3.20 -8.06 -14.08
N LEU A 57 -4.42 -8.57 -14.07
CA LEU A 57 -5.53 -8.10 -13.24
C LEU A 57 -5.94 -9.24 -12.31
N ILE A 58 -5.88 -9.01 -10.99
CA ILE A 58 -6.14 -10.06 -9.99
C ILE A 58 -7.09 -9.55 -8.92
N ARG A 59 -8.15 -10.30 -8.67
CA ARG A 59 -9.10 -10.02 -7.60
C ARG A 59 -8.77 -10.81 -6.34
N ALA A 60 -8.77 -10.15 -5.19
CA ALA A 60 -8.70 -10.81 -3.88
C ALA A 60 -9.28 -9.93 -2.78
N ASP A 61 -9.76 -10.52 -1.70
CA ASP A 61 -10.00 -9.83 -0.43
C ASP A 61 -8.82 -10.12 0.50
N LEU A 62 -8.08 -9.07 0.90
CA LEU A 62 -6.91 -9.21 1.76
C LEU A 62 -7.26 -9.59 3.20
N SER A 63 -8.53 -9.51 3.60
CA SER A 63 -8.99 -10.00 4.91
C SER A 63 -9.13 -11.53 4.95
N ASP A 64 -9.12 -12.20 3.80
CA ASP A 64 -9.22 -13.65 3.65
C ASP A 64 -7.82 -14.26 3.35
N PRO A 65 -7.25 -15.04 4.29
CA PRO A 65 -5.93 -15.64 4.09
C PRO A 65 -5.84 -16.59 2.89
N GLY A 66 -6.95 -17.25 2.52
CA GLY A 66 -7.00 -18.14 1.36
C GLY A 66 -6.89 -17.34 0.05
N GLN A 67 -7.62 -16.21 -0.05
CA GLN A 67 -7.53 -15.34 -1.21
C GLN A 67 -6.17 -14.61 -1.29
N VAL A 68 -5.55 -14.28 -0.15
CA VAL A 68 -4.19 -13.72 -0.12
C VAL A 68 -3.17 -14.69 -0.70
N ARG A 69 -3.25 -15.97 -0.36
CA ARG A 69 -2.39 -17.01 -0.94
C ARG A 69 -2.61 -17.11 -2.45
N ALA A 70 -3.86 -17.24 -2.87
CA ALA A 70 -4.23 -17.32 -4.27
C ALA A 70 -3.78 -16.08 -5.08
N LEU A 71 -3.83 -14.88 -4.48
CA LEU A 71 -3.31 -13.65 -5.08
C LEU A 71 -1.81 -13.76 -5.40
N ALA A 72 -1.01 -14.25 -4.44
CA ALA A 72 0.43 -14.40 -4.64
C ALA A 72 0.73 -15.44 -5.74
N GLU A 73 0.05 -16.59 -5.73
CA GLU A 73 0.19 -17.65 -6.74
C GLU A 73 -0.18 -17.12 -8.14
N GLN A 74 -1.33 -16.50 -8.30
CA GLN A 74 -1.77 -15.92 -9.58
C GLN A 74 -0.82 -14.83 -10.08
N ALA A 75 -0.27 -14.00 -9.18
CA ALA A 75 0.71 -12.98 -9.57
C ALA A 75 2.03 -13.61 -10.05
N VAL A 76 2.49 -14.69 -9.41
CA VAL A 76 3.66 -15.45 -9.87
C VAL A 76 3.39 -16.08 -11.24
N ASP A 77 2.26 -16.71 -11.44
CA ASP A 77 1.89 -17.34 -12.71
C ASP A 77 1.86 -16.33 -13.87
N ALA A 78 1.25 -15.15 -13.61
CA ALA A 78 1.11 -14.12 -14.63
C ALA A 78 2.43 -13.39 -14.94
N LEU A 79 3.22 -13.08 -13.92
CA LEU A 79 4.46 -12.30 -14.04
C LEU A 79 5.70 -13.20 -14.23
N GLY A 80 5.61 -14.49 -13.91
CA GLY A 80 6.71 -15.45 -13.88
C GLY A 80 7.65 -15.27 -12.67
N ARG A 81 7.68 -14.08 -12.05
CA ARG A 81 8.40 -13.75 -10.83
C ARG A 81 7.85 -12.46 -10.24
N ILE A 82 7.85 -12.35 -8.91
CA ILE A 82 7.60 -11.10 -8.20
C ILE A 82 8.94 -10.58 -7.68
N ASP A 83 9.36 -9.41 -8.16
CA ASP A 83 10.58 -8.71 -7.76
C ASP A 83 10.30 -7.61 -6.74
N VAL A 84 9.10 -7.01 -6.81
CA VAL A 84 8.64 -5.96 -5.90
C VAL A 84 7.23 -6.25 -5.43
N LEU A 85 7.02 -6.17 -4.11
CA LEU A 85 5.70 -6.12 -3.49
C LEU A 85 5.44 -4.72 -2.94
N VAL A 86 4.32 -4.11 -3.34
CA VAL A 86 3.83 -2.87 -2.75
C VAL A 86 2.55 -3.15 -1.97
N ASN A 87 2.64 -3.20 -0.65
CA ASN A 87 1.50 -3.28 0.26
C ASN A 87 0.86 -1.91 0.37
N ASN A 88 -0.05 -1.59 -0.55
CA ASN A 88 -0.71 -0.27 -0.64
C ASN A 88 -2.18 -0.32 -0.20
N ALA A 89 -2.89 -1.43 -0.42
CA ALA A 89 -4.29 -1.53 -0.06
C ALA A 89 -4.52 -1.20 1.42
N ALA A 90 -5.52 -0.38 1.68
CA ALA A 90 -5.94 -0.06 3.03
C ALA A 90 -7.43 0.26 3.06
N LEU A 91 -8.04 -0.06 4.19
CA LEU A 91 -9.37 0.36 4.57
C LEU A 91 -9.25 1.54 5.52
N PHE A 92 -9.97 2.62 5.21
CA PHE A 92 -10.14 3.79 6.06
C PHE A 92 -11.64 3.95 6.31
N LEU A 93 -12.08 3.59 7.49
CA LEU A 93 -13.48 3.66 7.89
C LEU A 93 -13.79 5.08 8.39
N ASP A 94 -14.15 5.96 7.47
CA ASP A 94 -14.56 7.35 7.76
C ASP A 94 -16.02 7.54 7.35
N PRO A 95 -16.86 8.26 8.10
CA PRO A 95 -18.26 8.56 7.75
C PRO A 95 -18.41 9.19 6.37
N ALA A 96 -17.49 10.07 5.98
CA ALA A 96 -17.48 10.71 4.68
C ALA A 96 -17.34 9.72 3.51
N ASN A 97 -16.76 8.54 3.77
CA ASN A 97 -16.51 7.49 2.77
C ASN A 97 -17.48 6.31 2.88
N SER A 98 -18.45 6.32 3.80
CA SER A 98 -19.34 5.18 4.07
C SER A 98 -20.56 5.10 3.16
N GLY A 99 -20.76 6.06 2.25
CA GLY A 99 -21.92 6.09 1.37
C GLY A 99 -23.27 6.07 2.10
N GLY A 100 -23.32 6.58 3.32
CA GLY A 100 -24.53 6.58 4.13
C GLY A 100 -24.85 5.26 4.86
N THR A 101 -23.95 4.28 4.80
CA THR A 101 -24.20 2.96 5.42
C THR A 101 -23.88 2.92 6.93
N GLY A 102 -23.56 4.04 7.56
CA GLY A 102 -23.28 4.14 9.00
C GLY A 102 -21.98 3.45 9.45
N ARG A 103 -21.15 2.95 8.53
CA ARG A 103 -19.90 2.23 8.83
C ARG A 103 -18.68 3.16 8.85
N GLY A 104 -18.81 4.35 9.41
CA GLY A 104 -17.83 5.37 9.13
C GLY A 104 -16.86 5.72 10.24
N THR A 105 -17.31 5.96 11.45
CA THR A 105 -16.42 6.20 12.60
C THR A 105 -16.46 5.02 13.55
N HIS A 106 -15.40 4.88 14.31
CA HIS A 106 -15.40 4.05 15.51
C HIS A 106 -14.74 4.83 16.65
N SER A 107 -15.15 6.12 16.77
CA SER A 107 -14.85 6.95 17.94
C SER A 107 -15.45 6.29 19.17
N LEU A 108 -14.65 6.14 20.23
CA LEU A 108 -15.07 5.52 21.48
C LEU A 108 -16.36 6.13 22.07
N THR A 109 -16.58 7.41 21.78
CA THR A 109 -17.74 8.17 22.32
C THR A 109 -18.98 8.12 21.43
N GLU A 110 -18.90 7.51 20.23
CA GLU A 110 -19.96 7.62 19.21
C GLU A 110 -20.53 6.26 18.78
N VAL A 111 -19.83 5.16 19.08
CA VAL A 111 -20.25 3.82 18.64
C VAL A 111 -20.49 2.89 19.82
N ASP A 112 -21.38 1.92 19.65
CA ASP A 112 -21.55 0.82 20.60
C ASP A 112 -20.37 -0.19 20.53
N TYR A 113 -20.35 -1.13 21.48
CA TYR A 113 -19.26 -2.09 21.61
C TYR A 113 -19.15 -3.02 20.40
N ASP A 114 -20.26 -3.47 19.82
CA ASP A 114 -20.26 -4.39 18.69
C ASP A 114 -19.74 -3.71 17.43
N ALA A 115 -20.16 -2.47 17.18
CA ALA A 115 -19.62 -1.64 16.08
C ALA A 115 -18.12 -1.36 16.28
N TRP A 116 -17.69 -1.07 17.52
CA TRP A 116 -16.28 -0.94 17.87
C TRP A 116 -15.49 -2.21 17.51
N VAL A 117 -15.91 -3.36 18.00
CA VAL A 117 -15.24 -4.65 17.74
C VAL A 117 -15.19 -4.94 16.23
N GLY A 118 -16.30 -4.76 15.52
CA GLY A 118 -16.37 -4.97 14.08
C GLY A 118 -15.41 -4.08 13.28
N ALA A 119 -15.32 -2.80 13.65
CA ALA A 119 -14.40 -1.86 13.02
C ALA A 119 -12.92 -2.26 13.22
N TRP A 120 -12.54 -2.66 14.44
CA TRP A 120 -11.19 -3.13 14.74
C TRP A 120 -10.84 -4.40 13.97
N GLN A 121 -11.71 -5.42 14.02
CA GLN A 121 -11.49 -6.69 13.32
C GLN A 121 -11.29 -6.46 11.81
N THR A 122 -12.20 -5.72 11.18
CA THR A 122 -12.16 -5.46 9.75
C THR A 122 -10.92 -4.66 9.34
N THR A 123 -10.59 -3.62 10.13
CA THR A 123 -9.43 -2.78 9.85
C THR A 123 -8.12 -3.55 9.99
N LEU A 124 -7.94 -4.29 11.08
CA LEU A 124 -6.72 -5.07 11.31
C LEU A 124 -6.58 -6.21 10.30
N ALA A 125 -7.67 -6.91 9.98
CA ALA A 125 -7.65 -7.97 8.97
C ALA A 125 -7.13 -7.47 7.62
N THR A 126 -7.62 -6.32 7.15
CA THR A 126 -7.25 -5.75 5.86
C THR A 126 -5.90 -5.04 5.88
N ASN A 127 -5.64 -4.18 6.90
CA ASN A 127 -4.51 -3.26 6.87
C ASN A 127 -3.22 -3.82 7.46
N LEU A 128 -3.31 -4.88 8.25
CA LEU A 128 -2.16 -5.47 8.95
C LEU A 128 -1.99 -6.96 8.63
N LEU A 129 -3.01 -7.78 8.87
CA LEU A 129 -2.89 -9.23 8.68
C LEU A 129 -2.79 -9.60 7.19
N GLY A 130 -3.55 -8.94 6.32
CA GLY A 130 -3.47 -9.12 4.88
C GLY A 130 -2.08 -8.85 4.32
N PRO A 131 -1.48 -7.66 4.55
CA PRO A 131 -0.09 -7.38 4.19
C PRO A 131 0.92 -8.35 4.80
N ALA A 132 0.74 -8.76 6.06
CA ALA A 132 1.65 -9.71 6.70
C ALA A 132 1.61 -11.08 6.02
N ASN A 133 0.42 -11.60 5.74
CA ASN A 133 0.22 -12.88 5.06
C ASN A 133 0.75 -12.82 3.62
N LEU A 134 0.46 -11.75 2.89
CA LEU A 134 0.94 -11.58 1.51
C LEU A 134 2.46 -11.44 1.47
N THR A 135 3.05 -10.71 2.43
CA THR A 135 4.50 -10.60 2.58
C THR A 135 5.14 -11.96 2.78
N TRP A 136 4.53 -12.82 3.61
CA TRP A 136 5.03 -14.19 3.80
C TRP A 136 5.05 -14.98 2.48
N CYS A 137 3.93 -14.99 1.74
CA CYS A 137 3.83 -15.71 0.48
C CYS A 137 4.86 -15.21 -0.56
N VAL A 138 4.96 -13.89 -0.72
CA VAL A 138 5.85 -13.27 -1.72
C VAL A 138 7.31 -13.40 -1.30
N ALA A 139 7.65 -13.21 -0.03
CA ALA A 139 9.03 -13.36 0.45
C ALA A 139 9.52 -14.81 0.29
N ARG A 140 8.67 -15.81 0.56
CA ARG A 140 9.00 -17.22 0.28
C ARG A 140 9.32 -17.43 -1.20
N HIS A 141 8.47 -16.93 -2.11
CA HIS A 141 8.73 -16.99 -3.54
C HIS A 141 10.06 -16.30 -3.92
N MET A 142 10.33 -15.10 -3.40
CA MET A 142 11.58 -14.37 -3.67
C MET A 142 12.83 -15.13 -3.20
N ILE A 143 12.74 -15.88 -2.08
CA ILE A 143 13.82 -16.70 -1.55
C ILE A 143 14.04 -17.94 -2.42
N ASP A 144 12.96 -18.63 -2.78
CA ASP A 144 13.00 -19.92 -3.47
C ASP A 144 13.35 -19.77 -4.96
N VAL A 145 13.02 -18.61 -5.57
CA VAL A 145 13.27 -18.28 -6.98
C VAL A 145 14.17 -17.05 -7.08
N PRO A 146 15.50 -17.18 -6.94
CA PRO A 146 16.40 -16.04 -7.05
C PRO A 146 16.43 -15.45 -8.47
N PRO A 147 16.61 -14.13 -8.62
CA PRO A 147 16.75 -13.51 -9.93
C PRO A 147 18.03 -13.94 -10.63
N ALA A 148 18.03 -13.89 -11.95
CA ALA A 148 19.24 -14.09 -12.74
C ALA A 148 20.24 -12.93 -12.55
N GLY A 149 21.55 -13.19 -12.73
CA GLY A 149 22.56 -12.14 -12.86
C GLY A 149 22.97 -11.43 -11.57
N GLY A 150 22.73 -12.02 -10.38
CA GLY A 150 23.18 -11.43 -9.11
C GLY A 150 22.40 -10.18 -8.66
N MET A 151 21.26 -9.90 -9.27
CA MET A 151 20.34 -8.85 -8.84
C MET A 151 19.84 -9.11 -7.40
N PRO A 152 19.48 -8.07 -6.63
CA PRO A 152 18.82 -8.23 -5.33
C PRO A 152 17.58 -9.12 -5.45
N ARG A 153 17.34 -9.98 -4.44
CA ARG A 153 16.25 -10.96 -4.50
C ARG A 153 14.87 -10.35 -4.53
N GLY A 154 14.67 -9.21 -3.87
CA GLY A 154 13.37 -8.54 -3.89
C GLY A 154 13.32 -7.26 -3.08
N ARG A 155 12.21 -6.56 -3.24
CA ARG A 155 11.87 -5.32 -2.51
C ARG A 155 10.44 -5.39 -2.01
N ILE A 156 10.22 -4.96 -0.77
CA ILE A 156 8.89 -4.83 -0.18
C ILE A 156 8.72 -3.39 0.28
N VAL A 157 7.72 -2.71 -0.25
CA VAL A 157 7.37 -1.35 0.13
C VAL A 157 5.99 -1.36 0.81
N ASN A 158 5.95 -0.96 2.08
CA ASN A 158 4.69 -0.85 2.82
C ASN A 158 4.20 0.60 2.81
N ILE A 159 2.98 0.82 2.38
CA ILE A 159 2.35 2.14 2.48
C ILE A 159 1.67 2.27 3.84
N GLY A 160 2.41 2.89 4.74
CA GLY A 160 1.97 3.23 6.09
C GLY A 160 1.11 4.49 6.14
N SER A 161 1.32 5.30 7.17
CA SER A 161 0.69 6.62 7.34
C SER A 161 1.40 7.39 8.45
N ARG A 162 1.42 8.72 8.38
CA ARG A 162 1.78 9.56 9.55
C ARG A 162 0.82 9.35 10.73
N GLY A 163 -0.43 8.88 10.45
CA GLY A 163 -1.41 8.52 11.48
C GLY A 163 -0.96 7.40 12.42
N ALA A 164 0.08 6.65 12.06
CA ALA A 164 0.74 5.70 12.95
C ALA A 164 1.41 6.37 14.18
N TYR A 165 1.73 7.65 14.09
CA TYR A 165 2.45 8.41 15.12
C TYR A 165 1.63 9.55 15.71
N ARG A 166 0.68 10.07 14.95
CA ARG A 166 -0.06 11.27 15.32
C ARG A 166 -1.27 11.01 16.22
N GLY A 167 -1.78 9.79 16.23
CA GLY A 167 -3.08 9.46 16.82
C GLY A 167 -4.25 9.82 15.89
N GLU A 168 -5.25 8.94 15.85
CA GLU A 168 -6.44 9.09 15.00
C GLU A 168 -7.69 8.85 15.88
N PRO A 169 -8.18 9.88 16.60
CA PRO A 169 -9.21 9.71 17.64
C PRO A 169 -10.57 9.20 17.12
N VAL A 170 -10.90 9.50 15.87
CA VAL A 170 -12.16 9.06 15.24
C VAL A 170 -12.05 7.73 14.51
N VAL A 171 -10.81 7.28 14.21
CA VAL A 171 -10.52 6.01 13.54
C VAL A 171 -9.30 5.32 14.18
N PRO A 172 -9.33 5.04 15.49
CA PRO A 172 -8.14 4.56 16.23
C PRO A 172 -7.61 3.22 15.72
N ALA A 173 -8.47 2.32 15.21
CA ALA A 173 -8.01 1.08 14.60
C ALA A 173 -7.16 1.31 13.35
N TYR A 174 -7.42 2.38 12.57
CA TYR A 174 -6.58 2.74 11.42
C TYR A 174 -5.17 3.12 11.88
N GLY A 175 -5.04 4.06 12.82
CA GLY A 175 -3.76 4.46 13.38
C GLY A 175 -2.97 3.28 13.92
N ALA A 176 -3.62 2.43 14.73
CA ALA A 176 -3.02 1.21 15.28
C ALA A 176 -2.58 0.23 14.18
N SER A 177 -3.40 0.03 13.12
CA SER A 177 -3.04 -0.85 12.01
C SER A 177 -1.80 -0.37 11.24
N LYS A 178 -1.67 0.96 11.05
CA LYS A 178 -0.52 1.56 10.36
C LYS A 178 0.74 1.55 11.23
N ALA A 179 0.62 1.76 12.54
CA ALA A 179 1.73 1.58 13.49
C ALA A 179 2.21 0.11 13.52
N GLY A 180 1.28 -0.83 13.56
CA GLY A 180 1.59 -2.26 13.46
C GLY A 180 2.27 -2.63 12.15
N LEU A 181 1.86 -2.04 11.02
CA LEU A 181 2.48 -2.28 9.71
C LEU A 181 3.93 -1.74 9.65
N HIS A 182 4.21 -0.60 10.28
CA HIS A 182 5.59 -0.08 10.41
C HIS A 182 6.47 -1.03 11.23
N ALA A 183 6.01 -1.45 12.42
CA ALA A 183 6.74 -2.38 13.27
C ALA A 183 6.95 -3.75 12.60
N PHE A 184 5.92 -4.25 11.90
CA PHE A 184 6.02 -5.46 11.08
C PHE A 184 7.09 -5.30 9.98
N GLY A 185 7.08 -4.17 9.26
CA GLY A 185 8.07 -3.87 8.22
C GLY A 185 9.50 -3.89 8.75
N GLN A 186 9.75 -3.29 9.91
CA GLN A 186 11.05 -3.30 10.57
C GLN A 186 11.49 -4.72 10.96
N SER A 187 10.58 -5.52 11.51
CA SER A 187 10.86 -6.92 11.84
C SER A 187 11.22 -7.74 10.60
N MET A 188 10.48 -7.52 9.50
CA MET A 188 10.76 -8.21 8.23
C MET A 188 12.05 -7.72 7.58
N ALA A 189 12.42 -6.46 7.73
CA ALA A 189 13.70 -5.94 7.25
C ALA A 189 14.88 -6.69 7.87
N LEU A 190 14.85 -6.92 9.18
CA LEU A 190 15.88 -7.69 9.88
C LEU A 190 15.89 -9.18 9.44
N ALA A 191 14.71 -9.79 9.33
CA ALA A 191 14.59 -11.20 8.99
C ALA A 191 14.98 -11.53 7.54
N LEU A 192 14.71 -10.58 6.60
CA LEU A 192 14.85 -10.81 5.17
C LEU A 192 16.14 -10.23 4.57
N ALA A 193 16.82 -9.31 5.24
CA ALA A 193 18.10 -8.76 4.78
C ALA A 193 19.17 -9.85 4.50
N PRO A 194 19.36 -10.89 5.35
CA PRO A 194 20.28 -11.97 5.05
C PRO A 194 19.91 -12.79 3.81
N LYS A 195 18.69 -12.63 3.32
CA LYS A 195 18.18 -13.27 2.09
C LYS A 195 18.25 -12.34 0.87
N GLY A 196 18.81 -11.13 1.00
CA GLY A 196 18.90 -10.15 -0.08
C GLY A 196 17.55 -9.51 -0.44
N ILE A 197 16.62 -9.43 0.50
CA ILE A 197 15.31 -8.77 0.34
C ILE A 197 15.26 -7.57 1.28
N SER A 198 15.05 -6.37 0.74
CA SER A 198 14.86 -5.18 1.55
C SER A 198 13.39 -4.89 1.81
N VAL A 199 13.10 -4.32 2.98
CA VAL A 199 11.74 -3.91 3.38
C VAL A 199 11.79 -2.48 3.87
N VAL A 200 10.96 -1.61 3.31
CA VAL A 200 10.88 -0.20 3.70
C VAL A 200 9.40 0.21 3.83
N SER A 201 9.13 1.11 4.75
CA SER A 201 7.80 1.70 4.90
C SER A 201 7.82 3.17 4.48
N LEU A 202 6.80 3.60 3.76
CA LEU A 202 6.53 5.00 3.46
C LEU A 202 5.38 5.46 4.36
N ALA A 203 5.51 6.61 5.01
CA ALA A 203 4.50 7.19 5.90
C ALA A 203 3.94 8.49 5.29
N PRO A 204 2.95 8.41 4.38
CA PRO A 204 2.38 9.59 3.77
C PRO A 204 1.55 10.41 4.76
N GLY A 205 1.47 11.73 4.49
CA GLY A 205 0.44 12.61 5.01
C GLY A 205 -0.88 12.46 4.24
N PHE A 206 -1.67 13.52 4.18
CA PHE A 206 -2.84 13.56 3.30
C PHE A 206 -2.43 13.56 1.84
N ILE A 207 -3.17 12.82 1.02
CA ILE A 207 -2.94 12.65 -0.41
C ILE A 207 -4.24 13.01 -1.14
N ALA A 208 -4.15 13.78 -2.22
CA ALA A 208 -5.27 14.07 -3.09
C ALA A 208 -5.69 12.80 -3.85
N THR A 209 -6.67 12.10 -3.33
CA THR A 209 -7.27 10.89 -3.89
C THR A 209 -8.78 10.94 -3.68
N ASP A 210 -9.55 10.14 -4.40
CA ASP A 210 -11.00 10.02 -4.23
C ASP A 210 -11.39 9.74 -2.77
N MET A 211 -10.54 9.00 -2.05
CA MET A 211 -10.74 8.70 -0.63
C MET A 211 -10.67 9.96 0.24
N ALA A 212 -9.81 10.91 -0.07
CA ALA A 212 -9.62 12.13 0.70
C ALA A 212 -10.47 13.32 0.16
N ALA A 213 -11.02 13.21 -1.05
CA ALA A 213 -11.74 14.30 -1.70
C ALA A 213 -12.88 14.87 -0.81
N PRO A 214 -13.77 14.07 -0.17
CA PRO A 214 -14.82 14.59 0.67
C PRO A 214 -14.30 15.44 1.84
N LEU A 215 -13.17 15.05 2.43
CA LEU A 215 -12.52 15.79 3.52
C LEU A 215 -11.86 17.08 3.02
N LEU A 216 -11.20 17.02 1.86
CA LEU A 216 -10.50 18.16 1.27
C LEU A 216 -11.44 19.23 0.70
N GLU A 217 -12.64 18.82 0.29
CA GLU A 217 -13.71 19.71 -0.21
C GLU A 217 -14.62 20.23 0.92
N SER A 218 -14.53 19.65 2.12
CA SER A 218 -15.28 20.10 3.29
C SER A 218 -14.75 21.45 3.82
N PRO A 219 -15.51 22.14 4.70
CA PRO A 219 -15.03 23.35 5.39
C PRO A 219 -13.70 23.12 6.13
N GLY A 220 -13.40 21.88 6.56
CA GLY A 220 -12.13 21.51 7.19
C GLY A 220 -10.95 21.35 6.21
N GLY A 221 -11.20 21.31 4.91
CA GLY A 221 -10.17 21.05 3.90
C GLY A 221 -9.03 22.07 3.88
N THR A 222 -9.34 23.35 4.15
CA THR A 222 -8.32 24.40 4.30
C THR A 222 -7.38 24.11 5.48
N ALA A 223 -7.91 23.70 6.63
CA ALA A 223 -7.11 23.35 7.80
C ALA A 223 -6.25 22.10 7.54
N ILE A 224 -6.74 21.16 6.70
CA ILE A 224 -5.96 19.99 6.29
C ILE A 224 -4.76 20.40 5.42
N ARG A 225 -4.97 21.28 4.43
CA ARG A 225 -3.88 21.79 3.57
C ARG A 225 -2.84 22.57 4.38
N ALA A 226 -3.31 23.45 5.27
CA ALA A 226 -2.46 24.27 6.13
C ALA A 226 -1.62 23.47 7.15
N GLN A 227 -1.85 22.17 7.33
CA GLN A 227 -0.96 21.33 8.13
C GLN A 227 0.44 21.20 7.53
N SER A 228 0.56 21.31 6.22
CA SER A 228 1.84 21.34 5.54
C SER A 228 2.26 22.78 5.27
N PRO A 229 3.54 23.15 5.51
CA PRO A 229 4.07 24.47 5.09
C PRO A 229 3.96 24.74 3.60
N PHE A 230 3.73 23.73 2.76
CA PHE A 230 3.46 23.89 1.33
C PHE A 230 2.03 24.31 1.03
N ASP A 231 1.15 24.42 2.03
CA ASP A 231 -0.27 24.77 1.94
C ASP A 231 -1.05 23.89 0.93
N ARG A 232 -0.65 22.63 0.82
CA ARG A 232 -1.28 21.63 -0.03
C ARG A 232 -1.06 20.21 0.51
N VAL A 233 -1.80 19.28 -0.02
CA VAL A 233 -1.56 17.84 0.15
C VAL A 233 -0.73 17.29 -1.01
N ALA A 234 -0.13 16.10 -0.83
CA ALA A 234 0.59 15.44 -1.91
C ALA A 234 -0.37 14.91 -2.98
N SER A 235 0.07 14.80 -4.22
CA SER A 235 -0.65 14.05 -5.26
C SER A 235 -0.33 12.55 -5.19
N ALA A 236 -1.19 11.73 -5.78
CA ALA A 236 -0.95 10.28 -5.91
C ALA A 236 0.33 9.99 -6.69
N GLU A 237 0.64 10.79 -7.71
CA GLU A 237 1.84 10.68 -8.56
C GLU A 237 3.12 11.02 -7.78
N GLU A 238 3.07 11.99 -6.86
CA GLU A 238 4.21 12.32 -6.00
C GLU A 238 4.55 11.13 -5.09
N VAL A 239 3.53 10.50 -4.50
CA VAL A 239 3.71 9.29 -3.70
C VAL A 239 4.22 8.12 -4.55
N ALA A 240 3.66 7.93 -5.75
CA ALA A 240 4.08 6.88 -6.67
C ALA A 240 5.56 7.00 -7.08
N ARG A 241 6.05 8.22 -7.30
CA ARG A 241 7.49 8.46 -7.57
C ARG A 241 8.36 8.06 -6.37
N ALA A 242 7.93 8.37 -5.16
CA ALA A 242 8.63 7.94 -3.94
C ALA A 242 8.65 6.40 -3.83
N VAL A 243 7.51 5.74 -4.07
CA VAL A 243 7.42 4.26 -4.08
C VAL A 243 8.36 3.65 -5.11
N LEU A 244 8.42 4.19 -6.33
CA LEU A 244 9.32 3.72 -7.37
C LEU A 244 10.79 3.86 -6.94
N ALA A 245 11.18 4.99 -6.35
CA ALA A 245 12.53 5.23 -5.85
C ALA A 245 12.90 4.28 -4.69
N LEU A 246 11.98 4.01 -3.76
CA LEU A 246 12.18 3.07 -2.66
C LEU A 246 12.27 1.60 -3.13
N ALA A 247 11.68 1.29 -4.27
CA ALA A 247 11.74 -0.02 -4.92
C ALA A 247 12.93 -0.17 -5.87
N ASP A 248 13.80 0.83 -5.98
CA ASP A 248 15.01 0.76 -6.80
C ASP A 248 15.99 -0.29 -6.22
N PRO A 249 16.63 -1.12 -7.06
CA PRO A 249 17.67 -2.05 -6.61
C PRO A 249 18.81 -1.39 -5.82
N GLY A 250 19.17 -0.14 -6.16
CA GLY A 250 20.20 0.64 -5.46
C GLY A 250 19.77 1.20 -4.10
N ALA A 251 18.48 1.14 -3.76
CA ALA A 251 17.95 1.65 -2.49
C ALA A 251 17.99 0.62 -1.33
N GLU A 252 18.87 -0.40 -1.41
CA GLU A 252 18.92 -1.48 -0.43
C GLU A 252 19.23 -0.98 0.99
N TRP A 253 20.09 0.03 1.13
CA TRP A 253 20.56 0.54 2.42
C TRP A 253 19.47 1.28 3.23
N ILE A 254 18.32 1.57 2.62
CA ILE A 254 17.16 2.17 3.30
C ILE A 254 16.27 1.11 4.00
N SER A 255 16.63 -0.18 3.93
CA SER A 255 15.88 -1.27 4.57
C SER A 255 15.69 -1.04 6.06
N GLY A 256 14.49 -1.26 6.56
CA GLY A 256 14.09 -1.01 7.94
C GLY A 256 13.63 0.42 8.23
N ALA A 257 13.85 1.36 7.32
CA ALA A 257 13.40 2.73 7.52
C ALA A 257 11.88 2.86 7.41
N VAL A 258 11.35 3.85 8.16
CA VAL A 258 10.04 4.43 7.92
C VAL A 258 10.27 5.86 7.42
N VAL A 259 10.01 6.06 6.14
CA VAL A 259 10.27 7.34 5.46
C VAL A 259 9.03 8.22 5.56
N ASP A 260 9.15 9.36 6.23
CA ASP A 260 8.07 10.34 6.29
C ASP A 260 7.90 11.03 4.93
N PHE A 261 6.69 10.99 4.39
CA PHE A 261 6.32 11.63 3.13
C PHE A 261 5.06 12.47 3.34
N ASN A 262 5.18 13.50 4.16
CA ASN A 262 4.02 14.22 4.68
C ASN A 262 4.09 15.74 4.52
N GLY A 263 5.06 16.27 3.75
CA GLY A 263 5.22 17.70 3.49
C GLY A 263 5.45 18.50 4.78
N ALA A 264 6.22 17.96 5.72
CA ALA A 264 6.48 18.53 7.04
C ALA A 264 5.23 18.80 7.89
N SER A 265 4.10 18.15 7.57
CA SER A 265 2.86 18.28 8.36
C SER A 265 2.92 17.54 9.71
N TYR A 266 3.95 16.72 9.90
CA TYR A 266 4.32 16.08 11.15
C TYR A 266 5.82 15.74 11.13
N LEU A 267 6.53 16.13 12.19
CA LEU A 267 7.95 15.83 12.40
C LEU A 267 8.09 14.91 13.61
N ARG A 268 8.95 13.89 13.51
CA ARG A 268 9.28 12.94 14.58
C ARG A 268 10.64 13.26 15.18
#